data_401c4b68efe5c711731d5e61e8017b91
#
_entry.id   401c4b68efe5c711731d5e61e8017b91
#
_cell.length_a   1.000
_cell.length_b   1.000
_cell.length_c   1.000
_cell.angle_alpha   90.00
_cell.angle_beta   90.00
_cell.angle_gamma   90.00
#
_symmetry.space_group_name_H-M   'P 1'
#
loop_
_entity.id
_entity.type
_entity.pdbx_description
1 polymer ?
#
loop_
_entity_poly.entity_id
_entity_poly.type
_entity_poly.pdbx_seq_one_letter_code
_entity_poly.pdbx_strand_id
1 'polypeptide(L)'
;MGKIVKVSGPLVVATGLREANMADVVRVGEQRLIGEILTMTGDSAAIQVYEETSGLGPGAEVWTTGAPLSVELGPGLVENIYDGIQRPLNEIIKKTGGNNLPRGVEVPALDREKKWEFVPVAKPGDRVVGGDVLGTVQETPSILHKIMVPPKMQGTVVSVNSGSFTVTETVAVLQLDNGQQQELTMVQKWPVRVGRPYKHKYPPTVPLSSGQRIVDTFFPVAKGGTAAIPGPFGSGKTVMQHALAKWSDVDLVVYIGCGERGNEMTDVLREFPELIDPRTGETLMKRTVLIANTSDMPVAAREASIYTGITIAEYFRDMGYAVAVIADSTSRWAEALREMSGRLEEMPGEEGYPAYLGSRLAQFYERAGWVECLGSGERRGSLTAVGAVSPPGGDLSEPVSQATMRIVKVFWALDATLAYRRHFPAINWLNSHSLYLDSLKPWYDEHMGADFLKDREWAMAILQEEANLNEIVQLVGKDSLSPRDQITLEVAKMVREDFLQQNSFVEIDSFSEYDRQAMMLGMIRQYDRQCRAASERGASLNELFAIPAREGIGRAKMVPADRYREEYAALSERMGEEIEAVAEKGENAL
;
A
#
# COMPACT_ATOMS: atom_id res chain seq x y z
N MET A 1 4.38 0.23 40.59
CA MET A 1 2.91 0.21 40.67
C MET A 1 2.45 1.63 40.96
N GLY A 2 1.60 2.18 40.10
CA GLY A 2 1.09 3.53 40.22
C GLY A 2 -0.41 3.58 40.52
N LYS A 3 -0.94 4.80 40.71
CA LYS A 3 -2.36 5.04 40.93
C LYS A 3 -2.87 6.15 40.00
N ILE A 4 -4.05 5.96 39.46
CA ILE A 4 -4.74 6.96 38.63
C ILE A 4 -5.08 8.19 39.46
N VAL A 5 -4.84 9.37 38.89
CA VAL A 5 -5.23 10.67 39.48
C VAL A 5 -6.22 11.42 38.61
N LYS A 6 -6.24 11.18 37.30
CA LYS A 6 -7.15 11.83 36.33
C LYS A 6 -7.50 10.87 35.21
N VAL A 7 -8.76 10.89 34.76
CA VAL A 7 -9.23 10.19 33.55
C VAL A 7 -9.92 11.21 32.65
N SER A 8 -9.53 11.25 31.36
CA SER A 8 -10.12 12.14 30.35
C SER A 8 -10.24 11.36 29.02
N GLY A 9 -11.35 10.63 28.87
CA GLY A 9 -11.52 9.71 27.75
C GLY A 9 -10.40 8.66 27.71
N PRO A 10 -9.70 8.42 26.58
CA PRO A 10 -8.62 7.44 26.51
C PRO A 10 -7.34 7.89 27.23
N LEU A 11 -7.25 9.15 27.68
CA LEU A 11 -6.10 9.66 28.43
C LEU A 11 -6.29 9.44 29.92
N VAL A 12 -5.34 8.77 30.54
CA VAL A 12 -5.27 8.54 31.98
C VAL A 12 -3.97 9.13 32.51
N VAL A 13 -4.03 9.85 33.61
CA VAL A 13 -2.84 10.33 34.33
C VAL A 13 -2.69 9.53 35.60
N ALA A 14 -1.51 8.95 35.81
CA ALA A 14 -1.19 8.17 37.00
C ALA A 14 0.11 8.65 37.64
N THR A 15 0.22 8.49 38.96
CA THR A 15 1.44 8.79 39.73
C THR A 15 2.04 7.52 40.34
N GLY A 16 3.29 7.60 40.79
CA GLY A 16 3.99 6.46 41.38
C GLY A 16 4.66 5.53 40.36
N LEU A 17 4.93 6.02 39.15
CA LEU A 17 5.52 5.25 38.04
C LEU A 17 7.00 5.60 37.77
N ARG A 18 7.79 5.92 38.80
CA ARG A 18 9.20 6.35 38.66
C ARG A 18 10.12 5.39 37.91
N GLU A 19 9.82 4.10 37.94
CA GLU A 19 10.62 3.07 37.28
C GLU A 19 10.19 2.77 35.85
N ALA A 20 9.11 3.42 35.37
CA ALA A 20 8.63 3.26 34.00
C ALA A 20 9.37 4.19 33.05
N ASN A 21 9.38 3.82 31.78
CA ASN A 21 9.93 4.63 30.69
C ASN A 21 8.81 5.15 29.76
N MET A 22 9.11 6.19 29.02
CA MET A 22 8.23 6.61 27.91
C MET A 22 8.08 5.46 26.91
N ALA A 23 6.88 5.33 26.37
CA ALA A 23 6.45 4.26 25.48
C ALA A 23 6.31 2.87 26.11
N ASP A 24 6.53 2.71 27.42
CA ASP A 24 6.23 1.45 28.10
C ASP A 24 4.72 1.15 28.07
N VAL A 25 4.40 -0.10 27.81
CA VAL A 25 3.03 -0.61 27.97
C VAL A 25 2.72 -0.77 29.46
N VAL A 26 1.52 -0.33 29.83
CA VAL A 26 0.99 -0.45 31.18
C VAL A 26 -0.34 -1.20 31.17
N ARG A 27 -0.70 -1.74 32.34
CA ARG A 27 -2.01 -2.34 32.61
C ARG A 27 -2.78 -1.44 33.56
N VAL A 28 -3.96 -1.01 33.17
CA VAL A 28 -4.74 0.02 33.85
C VAL A 28 -6.02 -0.53 34.44
N GLY A 29 -6.21 -0.31 35.76
CA GLY A 29 -7.41 -0.70 36.48
C GLY A 29 -7.55 -2.23 36.71
N GLU A 30 -8.63 -2.61 37.40
CA GLU A 30 -8.93 -4.02 37.73
C GLU A 30 -9.06 -4.91 36.47
N GLN A 31 -9.59 -4.37 35.40
CA GLN A 31 -9.74 -5.06 34.10
C GLN A 31 -8.41 -5.18 33.32
N ARG A 32 -7.32 -4.59 33.84
CA ARG A 32 -5.98 -4.64 33.25
C ARG A 32 -5.94 -4.15 31.80
N LEU A 33 -6.65 -3.05 31.51
CA LEU A 33 -6.71 -2.46 30.18
C LEU A 33 -5.30 -2.11 29.68
N ILE A 34 -5.07 -2.31 28.39
CA ILE A 34 -3.77 -2.02 27.78
C ILE A 34 -3.65 -0.51 27.55
N GLY A 35 -2.54 0.06 28.02
CA GLY A 35 -2.19 1.45 27.78
C GLY A 35 -0.71 1.62 27.49
N GLU A 36 -0.32 2.79 27.01
CA GLU A 36 1.06 3.19 26.71
C GLU A 36 1.36 4.55 27.34
N ILE A 37 2.54 4.68 27.92
CA ILE A 37 3.00 5.94 28.48
C ILE A 37 3.42 6.89 27.36
N LEU A 38 2.74 8.03 27.25
CA LEU A 38 3.04 9.08 26.24
C LEU A 38 4.07 10.08 26.76
N THR A 39 3.88 10.56 27.99
CA THR A 39 4.77 11.55 28.60
C THR A 39 4.95 11.25 30.08
N MET A 40 6.08 11.68 30.61
CA MET A 40 6.39 11.57 32.04
C MET A 40 6.84 12.93 32.57
N THR A 41 6.35 13.28 33.77
CA THR A 41 6.75 14.47 34.50
C THR A 41 6.99 14.09 35.96
N GLY A 42 8.25 13.88 36.34
CA GLY A 42 8.58 13.36 37.66
C GLY A 42 8.12 11.90 37.82
N ASP A 43 7.23 11.65 38.77
CA ASP A 43 6.62 10.33 38.97
C ASP A 43 5.21 10.20 38.37
N SER A 44 4.76 11.24 37.67
CA SER A 44 3.47 11.29 36.98
C SER A 44 3.63 10.90 35.52
N ALA A 45 2.76 10.04 35.01
CA ALA A 45 2.72 9.62 33.61
C ALA A 45 1.35 9.91 32.99
N ALA A 46 1.37 10.46 31.77
CA ALA A 46 0.18 10.51 30.92
C ALA A 46 0.15 9.23 30.07
N ILE A 47 -0.93 8.49 30.15
CA ILE A 47 -1.13 7.17 29.57
C ILE A 47 -2.28 7.23 28.59
N GLN A 48 -2.07 6.81 27.35
CA GLN A 48 -3.17 6.54 26.43
C GLN A 48 -3.62 5.08 26.61
N VAL A 49 -4.92 4.87 26.80
CA VAL A 49 -5.49 3.54 26.92
C VAL A 49 -6.05 3.12 25.57
N TYR A 50 -5.71 1.91 25.13
CA TYR A 50 -6.13 1.35 23.84
C TYR A 50 -7.54 0.78 23.82
N GLU A 51 -8.21 0.80 24.96
CA GLU A 51 -9.54 0.28 25.18
C GLU A 51 -10.43 1.36 25.79
N GLU A 52 -11.73 1.10 25.85
CA GLU A 52 -12.66 2.04 26.46
C GLU A 52 -12.41 2.17 27.97
N THR A 53 -12.34 3.40 28.45
CA THR A 53 -11.99 3.75 29.84
C THR A 53 -13.19 3.96 30.76
N SER A 54 -14.42 3.75 30.29
CA SER A 54 -15.63 3.89 31.10
C SER A 54 -15.54 3.03 32.38
N GLY A 55 -15.79 3.66 33.51
CA GLY A 55 -15.68 3.01 34.83
C GLY A 55 -14.31 3.07 35.49
N LEU A 56 -13.28 3.58 34.81
CA LEU A 56 -12.01 3.92 35.45
C LEU A 56 -12.15 5.22 36.26
N GLY A 57 -11.51 5.29 37.41
CA GLY A 57 -11.51 6.45 38.25
C GLY A 57 -10.23 6.65 39.04
N PRO A 58 -10.07 7.80 39.71
CA PRO A 58 -8.94 8.06 40.60
C PRO A 58 -8.78 6.99 41.66
N GLY A 59 -7.55 6.60 41.94
CA GLY A 59 -7.20 5.55 42.91
C GLY A 59 -7.06 4.15 42.31
N ALA A 60 -7.54 3.89 41.09
CA ALA A 60 -7.33 2.62 40.42
C ALA A 60 -5.83 2.38 40.14
N GLU A 61 -5.42 1.14 40.17
CA GLU A 61 -4.02 0.77 40.05
C GLU A 61 -3.53 0.73 38.60
N VAL A 62 -2.23 1.03 38.42
CA VAL A 62 -1.53 0.95 37.14
C VAL A 62 -0.24 0.17 37.31
N TRP A 63 -0.04 -0.85 36.47
CA TRP A 63 1.15 -1.68 36.47
C TRP A 63 1.95 -1.47 35.18
N THR A 64 3.24 -1.23 35.30
CA THR A 64 4.14 -1.20 34.14
C THR A 64 4.55 -2.61 33.75
N THR A 65 4.73 -2.84 32.43
CA THR A 65 5.28 -4.09 31.89
C THR A 65 6.79 -4.01 31.68
N GLY A 66 7.37 -2.79 31.72
CA GLY A 66 8.79 -2.55 31.45
C GLY A 66 9.20 -2.76 29.98
N ALA A 67 8.25 -2.81 29.06
CA ALA A 67 8.49 -3.01 27.64
C ALA A 67 7.55 -2.14 26.79
N PRO A 68 8.01 -1.64 25.63
CA PRO A 68 7.17 -0.86 24.71
C PRO A 68 6.14 -1.75 24.01
N LEU A 69 5.14 -1.10 23.39
CA LEU A 69 4.18 -1.78 22.53
C LEU A 69 4.91 -2.52 21.42
N SER A 70 4.77 -3.84 21.40
CA SER A 70 5.49 -4.74 20.50
C SER A 70 4.52 -5.69 19.83
N VAL A 71 4.86 -6.09 18.62
CA VAL A 71 4.16 -7.15 17.90
C VAL A 71 4.90 -8.48 18.01
N GLU A 72 4.14 -9.57 17.96
CA GLU A 72 4.67 -10.92 17.82
C GLU A 72 4.85 -11.24 16.34
N LEU A 73 6.04 -11.67 15.96
CA LEU A 73 6.43 -11.98 14.60
C LEU A 73 6.82 -13.45 14.49
N GLY A 74 6.08 -14.19 13.69
CA GLY A 74 6.27 -15.64 13.51
C GLY A 74 5.19 -16.25 12.61
N PRO A 75 5.24 -17.58 12.40
CA PRO A 75 4.22 -18.29 11.61
C PRO A 75 2.82 -18.12 12.20
N GLY A 76 1.83 -17.90 11.32
CA GLY A 76 0.44 -17.64 11.68
C GLY A 76 0.01 -16.19 11.52
N LEU A 77 0.90 -15.30 11.05
CA LEU A 77 0.55 -13.92 10.72
C LEU A 77 -0.31 -13.83 9.46
N VAL A 78 0.04 -14.58 8.42
CA VAL A 78 -0.69 -14.59 7.14
C VAL A 78 -2.06 -15.22 7.33
N GLU A 79 -3.06 -14.73 6.60
CA GLU A 79 -4.49 -15.08 6.72
C GLU A 79 -5.15 -14.61 8.02
N ASN A 80 -4.44 -13.92 8.90
CA ASN A 80 -4.99 -13.44 10.15
C ASN A 80 -5.56 -12.03 10.03
N ILE A 81 -6.52 -11.72 10.89
CA ILE A 81 -7.16 -10.42 11.01
C ILE A 81 -6.93 -9.92 12.42
N TYR A 82 -6.15 -8.86 12.55
CA TYR A 82 -5.79 -8.24 13.81
C TYR A 82 -6.51 -6.90 14.02
N ASP A 83 -6.65 -6.49 15.27
CA ASP A 83 -6.95 -5.11 15.59
C ASP A 83 -5.69 -4.23 15.61
N GLY A 84 -5.82 -2.96 15.99
CA GLY A 84 -4.72 -2.00 15.97
C GLY A 84 -3.53 -2.33 16.89
N ILE A 85 -3.71 -3.18 17.88
CA ILE A 85 -2.67 -3.64 18.81
C ILE A 85 -2.34 -5.13 18.68
N GLN A 86 -2.62 -5.69 17.52
CA GLN A 86 -2.36 -7.09 17.17
C GLN A 86 -3.16 -8.12 18.00
N ARG A 87 -4.38 -7.81 18.42
CA ARG A 87 -5.26 -8.84 18.96
C ARG A 87 -5.97 -9.56 17.80
N PRO A 88 -5.92 -10.92 17.72
CA PRO A 88 -6.53 -11.67 16.63
C PRO A 88 -8.06 -11.69 16.80
N LEU A 89 -8.78 -11.02 15.91
CA LEU A 89 -10.21 -10.79 16.02
C LEU A 89 -11.03 -12.10 15.98
N ASN A 90 -10.66 -13.03 15.11
CA ASN A 90 -11.34 -14.32 14.99
C ASN A 90 -11.23 -15.16 16.27
N GLU A 91 -10.07 -15.15 16.91
CA GLU A 91 -9.85 -15.88 18.17
C GLU A 91 -10.58 -15.22 19.34
N ILE A 92 -10.70 -13.89 19.35
CA ILE A 92 -11.49 -13.18 20.35
C ILE A 92 -12.97 -13.57 20.21
N ILE A 93 -13.52 -13.58 19.01
CA ILE A 93 -14.92 -13.97 18.74
C ILE A 93 -15.17 -15.41 19.22
N LYS A 94 -14.25 -16.34 18.92
CA LYS A 94 -14.37 -17.73 19.40
C LYS A 94 -14.35 -17.83 20.92
N LYS A 95 -13.46 -17.08 21.59
CA LYS A 95 -13.31 -17.07 23.04
C LYS A 95 -14.49 -16.45 23.77
N THR A 96 -15.09 -15.42 23.21
CA THR A 96 -16.14 -14.62 23.88
C THR A 96 -17.55 -15.01 23.45
N GLY A 97 -17.70 -15.69 22.30
CA GLY A 97 -18.99 -16.09 21.77
C GLY A 97 -19.89 -14.93 21.29
N GLY A 98 -19.33 -13.73 21.19
CA GLY A 98 -20.06 -12.49 20.83
C GLY A 98 -19.34 -11.67 19.77
N ASN A 99 -20.07 -10.77 19.12
CA ASN A 99 -19.55 -9.88 18.08
C ASN A 99 -18.87 -8.61 18.61
N ASN A 100 -18.88 -8.40 19.93
CA ASN A 100 -18.27 -7.24 20.56
C ASN A 100 -16.90 -7.60 21.12
N LEU A 101 -15.95 -6.67 21.04
CA LEU A 101 -14.64 -6.76 21.69
C LEU A 101 -14.77 -6.44 23.18
N PRO A 102 -14.75 -7.43 24.09
CA PRO A 102 -14.80 -7.15 25.51
C PRO A 102 -13.50 -6.50 25.96
N ARG A 103 -13.61 -5.64 26.98
CA ARG A 103 -12.47 -4.98 27.60
C ARG A 103 -11.59 -5.96 28.37
N GLY A 104 -10.28 -5.75 28.32
CA GLY A 104 -9.31 -6.56 29.06
C GLY A 104 -9.12 -7.98 28.55
N VAL A 105 -9.64 -8.32 27.37
CA VAL A 105 -9.45 -9.64 26.77
C VAL A 105 -8.01 -9.79 26.27
N GLU A 106 -7.33 -10.79 26.83
CA GLU A 106 -6.02 -11.20 26.37
C GLU A 106 -6.13 -12.48 25.53
N VAL A 107 -5.67 -12.38 24.28
CA VAL A 107 -5.49 -13.51 23.38
C VAL A 107 -4.12 -13.37 22.75
N PRO A 108 -3.28 -14.42 22.73
CA PRO A 108 -2.01 -14.36 22.03
C PRO A 108 -2.17 -13.99 20.57
N ALA A 109 -1.28 -13.17 20.05
CA ALA A 109 -1.34 -12.73 18.65
C ALA A 109 -1.15 -13.89 17.66
N LEU A 110 -0.29 -14.85 18.02
CA LEU A 110 -0.08 -16.08 17.27
C LEU A 110 -0.68 -17.27 18.02
N ASP A 111 -1.22 -18.22 17.26
CA ASP A 111 -1.81 -19.45 17.80
C ASP A 111 -0.72 -20.27 18.55
N ARG A 112 -0.97 -20.57 19.83
CA ARG A 112 -0.04 -21.30 20.70
C ARG A 112 -0.17 -22.82 20.59
N GLU A 113 -1.23 -23.32 20.00
CA GLU A 113 -1.53 -24.75 19.91
C GLU A 113 -1.18 -25.32 18.54
N LYS A 114 -1.29 -24.51 17.49
CA LYS A 114 -0.99 -24.91 16.12
C LYS A 114 0.48 -25.30 15.99
N LYS A 115 0.72 -26.49 15.45
CA LYS A 115 2.05 -26.99 15.12
C LYS A 115 2.41 -26.70 13.67
N TRP A 116 3.67 -26.30 13.50
CA TRP A 116 4.25 -25.99 12.21
C TRP A 116 5.42 -26.93 11.95
N GLU A 117 5.54 -27.41 10.73
CA GLU A 117 6.65 -28.22 10.29
C GLU A 117 7.88 -27.33 10.08
N PHE A 118 8.84 -27.42 11.01
CA PHE A 118 10.09 -26.66 10.97
C PHE A 118 11.17 -27.47 10.29
N VAL A 119 11.70 -26.94 9.18
CA VAL A 119 12.80 -27.53 8.42
C VAL A 119 14.06 -26.73 8.69
N PRO A 120 15.09 -27.29 9.37
CA PRO A 120 16.31 -26.57 9.69
C PRO A 120 17.13 -26.25 8.42
N VAL A 121 17.70 -25.04 8.40
CA VAL A 121 18.67 -24.58 7.39
C VAL A 121 20.05 -24.47 8.00
N ALA A 122 20.15 -23.89 9.20
CA ALA A 122 21.40 -23.81 9.96
C ALA A 122 21.79 -25.18 10.53
N LYS A 123 23.07 -25.35 10.79
CA LYS A 123 23.64 -26.58 11.35
C LYS A 123 24.36 -26.28 12.67
N PRO A 124 24.45 -27.26 13.59
CA PRO A 124 25.29 -27.13 14.76
C PRO A 124 26.74 -26.77 14.38
N GLY A 125 27.31 -25.79 15.07
CA GLY A 125 28.63 -25.24 14.77
C GLY A 125 28.65 -24.02 13.84
N ASP A 126 27.55 -23.71 13.16
CA ASP A 126 27.46 -22.51 12.29
C ASP A 126 27.54 -21.23 13.14
N ARG A 127 28.34 -20.28 12.68
CA ARG A 127 28.34 -18.92 13.20
C ARG A 127 27.20 -18.15 12.56
N VAL A 128 26.30 -17.58 13.34
CA VAL A 128 25.13 -16.84 12.87
C VAL A 128 25.08 -15.45 13.47
N VAL A 129 24.53 -14.53 12.70
CA VAL A 129 24.27 -13.14 13.08
C VAL A 129 22.79 -12.82 12.90
N GLY A 130 22.34 -11.70 13.48
CA GLY A 130 20.95 -11.26 13.34
C GLY A 130 20.51 -11.24 11.87
N GLY A 131 19.36 -11.83 11.59
CA GLY A 131 18.81 -11.97 10.24
C GLY A 131 19.18 -13.26 9.50
N ASP A 132 20.15 -14.05 9.98
CA ASP A 132 20.43 -15.37 9.41
C ASP A 132 19.26 -16.33 9.59
N VAL A 133 19.00 -17.16 8.60
CA VAL A 133 17.89 -18.10 8.59
C VAL A 133 18.28 -19.37 9.36
N LEU A 134 17.55 -19.66 10.43
CA LEU A 134 17.70 -20.90 11.21
C LEU A 134 17.00 -22.08 10.57
N GLY A 135 15.84 -21.83 9.99
CA GLY A 135 15.01 -22.84 9.34
C GLY A 135 13.80 -22.19 8.68
N THR A 136 12.96 -23.00 8.07
CA THR A 136 11.80 -22.55 7.31
C THR A 136 10.54 -23.30 7.71
N VAL A 137 9.40 -22.63 7.53
CA VAL A 137 8.05 -23.18 7.72
C VAL A 137 7.20 -22.81 6.50
N GLN A 138 6.55 -23.78 5.87
CA GLN A 138 5.58 -23.50 4.81
C GLN A 138 4.29 -23.01 5.45
N GLU A 139 4.11 -21.69 5.53
CA GLU A 139 2.95 -21.08 6.18
C GLU A 139 1.70 -21.12 5.30
N THR A 140 1.85 -20.74 4.03
CA THR A 140 0.83 -20.85 3.00
C THR A 140 1.46 -21.40 1.72
N PRO A 141 0.69 -21.81 0.68
CA PRO A 141 1.29 -22.29 -0.57
C PRO A 141 2.27 -21.31 -1.22
N SER A 142 2.06 -20.00 -1.04
CA SER A 142 2.90 -18.94 -1.62
C SER A 142 3.94 -18.38 -0.66
N ILE A 143 3.83 -18.60 0.65
CA ILE A 143 4.70 -18.01 1.68
C ILE A 143 5.50 -19.08 2.40
N LEU A 144 6.80 -19.12 2.10
CA LEU A 144 7.77 -19.87 2.87
C LEU A 144 8.31 -18.95 3.97
N HIS A 145 7.85 -19.18 5.20
CA HIS A 145 8.24 -18.38 6.36
C HIS A 145 9.67 -18.74 6.79
N LYS A 146 10.55 -17.75 6.79
CA LYS A 146 11.93 -17.90 7.23
C LYS A 146 12.04 -17.53 8.70
N ILE A 147 12.44 -18.48 9.53
CA ILE A 147 12.70 -18.26 10.94
C ILE A 147 14.12 -17.73 11.07
N MET A 148 14.25 -16.47 11.46
CA MET A 148 15.51 -15.74 11.47
C MET A 148 16.02 -15.51 12.90
N VAL A 149 17.32 -15.41 13.03
CA VAL A 149 17.97 -14.93 14.25
C VAL A 149 17.51 -13.50 14.53
N PRO A 150 17.06 -13.16 15.76
CA PRO A 150 16.68 -11.79 16.11
C PRO A 150 17.77 -10.77 15.78
N PRO A 151 17.42 -9.54 15.32
CA PRO A 151 18.35 -8.59 14.73
C PRO A 151 19.58 -8.21 15.56
N LYS A 152 19.46 -8.20 16.89
CA LYS A 152 20.55 -7.80 17.81
C LYS A 152 21.33 -9.00 18.38
N MET A 153 21.11 -10.18 17.87
CA MET A 153 21.67 -11.41 18.41
C MET A 153 22.70 -11.99 17.46
N GLN A 154 23.77 -12.55 18.01
CA GLN A 154 24.79 -13.30 17.26
C GLN A 154 25.40 -14.37 18.15
N GLY A 155 25.87 -15.45 17.56
CA GLY A 155 26.46 -16.55 18.28
C GLY A 155 26.76 -17.76 17.41
N THR A 156 27.06 -18.87 18.04
CA THR A 156 27.28 -20.16 17.38
C THR A 156 26.11 -21.09 17.68
N VAL A 157 25.61 -21.76 16.67
CA VAL A 157 24.52 -22.73 16.80
C VAL A 157 25.00 -23.94 17.58
N VAL A 158 24.37 -24.19 18.73
CA VAL A 158 24.61 -25.38 19.55
C VAL A 158 23.77 -26.54 19.04
N SER A 159 22.49 -26.29 18.82
CA SER A 159 21.55 -27.29 18.30
C SER A 159 20.46 -26.63 17.47
N VAL A 160 19.95 -27.36 16.49
CA VAL A 160 18.75 -27.02 15.70
C VAL A 160 17.91 -28.28 15.62
N ASN A 161 16.64 -28.17 15.97
CA ASN A 161 15.69 -29.26 15.94
C ASN A 161 14.98 -29.33 14.59
N SER A 162 14.51 -30.50 14.21
CA SER A 162 13.67 -30.72 13.02
C SER A 162 12.37 -31.38 13.45
N GLY A 163 11.26 -30.99 12.87
CA GLY A 163 9.97 -31.59 13.15
C GLY A 163 8.86 -30.56 13.35
N SER A 164 7.81 -31.01 14.01
CA SER A 164 6.57 -30.25 14.21
C SER A 164 6.56 -29.59 15.58
N PHE A 165 6.54 -28.26 15.59
CA PHE A 165 6.61 -27.44 16.81
C PHE A 165 5.54 -26.36 16.82
N THR A 166 5.12 -25.97 18.02
CA THR A 166 4.37 -24.73 18.22
C THR A 166 5.33 -23.53 18.13
N VAL A 167 4.78 -22.34 17.97
CA VAL A 167 5.59 -21.11 17.82
C VAL A 167 6.42 -20.78 19.07
N THR A 168 6.07 -21.30 20.23
CA THR A 168 6.74 -21.05 21.52
C THR A 168 7.70 -22.17 21.95
N GLU A 169 7.72 -23.30 21.27
CA GLU A 169 8.67 -24.37 21.52
C GLU A 169 10.06 -24.01 20.98
N THR A 170 11.11 -24.43 21.67
CA THR A 170 12.51 -24.18 21.29
C THR A 170 12.85 -24.94 20.01
N VAL A 171 13.27 -24.24 18.97
CA VAL A 171 13.71 -24.83 17.69
C VAL A 171 15.23 -24.78 17.51
N ALA A 172 15.92 -23.87 18.18
CA ALA A 172 17.37 -23.75 18.13
C ALA A 172 17.93 -23.25 19.48
N VAL A 173 19.19 -23.55 19.72
CA VAL A 173 19.96 -23.01 20.85
C VAL A 173 21.23 -22.38 20.30
N LEU A 174 21.48 -21.12 20.68
CA LEU A 174 22.70 -20.39 20.33
C LEU A 174 23.58 -20.22 21.58
N GLN A 175 24.88 -20.36 21.40
CA GLN A 175 25.85 -19.86 22.34
C GLN A 175 26.27 -18.47 21.93
N LEU A 176 25.90 -17.49 22.75
CA LEU A 176 26.23 -16.08 22.52
C LEU A 176 27.71 -15.81 22.80
N ASP A 177 28.23 -14.69 22.30
CA ASP A 177 29.64 -14.29 22.49
C ASP A 177 30.03 -14.06 23.95
N ASN A 178 29.06 -13.80 24.83
CA ASN A 178 29.26 -13.70 26.28
C ASN A 178 29.29 -15.07 27.01
N GLY A 179 29.21 -16.18 26.27
CA GLY A 179 29.22 -17.54 26.82
C GLY A 179 27.86 -18.05 27.29
N GLN A 180 26.81 -17.23 27.28
CA GLN A 180 25.45 -17.65 27.64
C GLN A 180 24.81 -18.43 26.50
N GLN A 181 23.99 -19.43 26.85
CA GLN A 181 23.14 -20.13 25.92
C GLN A 181 21.77 -19.43 25.86
N GLN A 182 21.29 -19.22 24.64
CA GLN A 182 19.99 -18.65 24.38
C GLN A 182 19.15 -19.63 23.58
N GLU A 183 18.01 -20.00 24.13
CA GLU A 183 16.99 -20.74 23.40
C GLU A 183 16.22 -19.81 22.45
N LEU A 184 16.03 -20.27 21.23
CA LEU A 184 15.25 -19.55 20.20
C LEU A 184 14.00 -20.35 19.83
N THR A 185 12.91 -19.61 19.70
CA THR A 185 11.61 -20.09 19.24
C THR A 185 11.30 -19.52 17.87
N MET A 186 10.17 -19.88 17.29
CA MET A 186 9.72 -19.30 16.02
C MET A 186 9.10 -17.91 16.16
N VAL A 187 8.95 -17.40 17.39
CA VAL A 187 8.39 -16.05 17.66
C VAL A 187 9.51 -15.11 18.08
N GLN A 188 9.48 -13.90 17.51
CA GLN A 188 10.23 -12.77 18.03
C GLN A 188 9.29 -11.59 18.28
N LYS A 189 9.61 -10.74 19.25
CA LYS A 189 8.89 -9.51 19.55
C LYS A 189 9.67 -8.31 19.03
N TRP A 190 8.96 -7.35 18.46
CA TRP A 190 9.56 -6.12 17.97
C TRP A 190 8.71 -4.90 18.33
N PRO A 191 9.33 -3.81 18.86
CA PRO A 191 8.62 -2.56 19.16
C PRO A 191 8.05 -1.93 17.88
N VAL A 192 6.76 -1.62 17.87
CA VAL A 192 6.08 -1.15 16.64
C VAL A 192 6.55 0.23 16.18
N ARG A 193 7.00 1.08 17.10
CA ARG A 193 7.44 2.45 16.80
C ARG A 193 8.88 2.53 16.29
N VAL A 194 9.60 1.42 16.31
CA VAL A 194 11.00 1.33 15.86
C VAL A 194 11.04 0.56 14.55
N GLY A 195 11.58 1.17 13.49
CA GLY A 195 11.80 0.48 12.22
C GLY A 195 12.74 -0.70 12.38
N ARG A 196 12.48 -1.80 11.64
CA ARG A 196 13.36 -2.96 11.67
C ARG A 196 14.66 -2.65 10.89
N PRO A 197 15.82 -3.06 11.43
CA PRO A 197 17.11 -2.73 10.83
C PRO A 197 17.36 -3.51 9.53
N TYR A 198 18.20 -2.92 8.69
CA TYR A 198 18.70 -3.48 7.44
C TYR A 198 20.17 -3.07 7.26
N LYS A 199 20.89 -3.73 6.35
CA LYS A 199 22.29 -3.38 6.07
C LYS A 199 22.42 -2.11 5.24
N HIS A 200 21.68 -2.06 4.14
CA HIS A 200 21.71 -0.95 3.18
C HIS A 200 20.35 -0.75 2.53
N LYS A 201 20.03 0.50 2.22
CA LYS A 201 18.82 0.88 1.48
C LYS A 201 19.22 1.39 0.10
N TYR A 202 18.71 0.73 -0.92
CA TYR A 202 18.99 1.06 -2.31
C TYR A 202 17.95 2.03 -2.88
N PRO A 203 18.35 2.89 -3.84
CA PRO A 203 17.37 3.62 -4.64
C PRO A 203 16.46 2.63 -5.39
N PRO A 204 15.14 2.81 -5.38
CA PRO A 204 14.24 1.95 -6.13
C PRO A 204 14.43 2.15 -7.64
N THR A 205 14.67 1.06 -8.38
CA THR A 205 14.95 1.08 -9.83
C THR A 205 14.09 0.11 -10.65
N VAL A 206 13.20 -0.62 -9.99
CA VAL A 206 12.29 -1.58 -10.63
C VAL A 206 10.86 -1.13 -10.38
N PRO A 207 10.01 -0.98 -11.42
CA PRO A 207 8.62 -0.60 -11.22
C PRO A 207 7.82 -1.71 -10.54
N LEU A 208 6.84 -1.31 -9.74
CA LEU A 208 5.80 -2.20 -9.26
C LEU A 208 4.75 -2.33 -10.37
N SER A 209 4.62 -3.52 -10.93
CA SER A 209 3.57 -3.79 -11.93
C SER A 209 2.21 -3.92 -11.24
N SER A 210 1.26 -3.12 -11.66
CA SER A 210 -0.11 -3.14 -11.11
C SER A 210 -1.14 -3.66 -12.10
N GLY A 211 -0.79 -3.75 -13.37
CA GLY A 211 -1.72 -4.06 -14.45
C GLY A 211 -2.71 -2.93 -14.76
N GLN A 212 -2.62 -1.81 -14.05
CA GLN A 212 -3.43 -0.62 -14.29
C GLN A 212 -2.68 0.33 -15.22
N ARG A 213 -3.22 0.58 -16.43
CA ARG A 213 -2.54 1.36 -17.47
C ARG A 213 -2.14 2.75 -17.02
N ILE A 214 -3.02 3.43 -16.28
CA ILE A 214 -2.72 4.78 -15.79
C ILE A 214 -1.60 4.78 -14.73
N VAL A 215 -1.47 3.73 -13.94
CA VAL A 215 -0.39 3.57 -12.97
C VAL A 215 0.89 3.19 -13.68
N ASP A 216 0.89 2.05 -14.36
CA ASP A 216 2.11 1.45 -14.91
C ASP A 216 2.77 2.32 -15.99
N THR A 217 1.97 2.96 -16.85
CA THR A 217 2.48 3.79 -17.95
C THR A 217 2.65 5.25 -17.55
N PHE A 218 1.66 5.85 -16.88
CA PHE A 218 1.66 7.30 -16.65
C PHE A 218 2.30 7.70 -15.32
N PHE A 219 1.97 7.02 -14.22
CA PHE A 219 2.40 7.38 -12.87
C PHE A 219 2.94 6.18 -12.10
N PRO A 220 4.02 5.56 -12.56
CA PRO A 220 4.54 4.35 -11.95
C PRO A 220 5.07 4.59 -10.54
N VAL A 221 4.87 3.60 -9.69
CA VAL A 221 5.54 3.47 -8.39
C VAL A 221 6.63 2.41 -8.48
N ALA A 222 7.75 2.66 -7.85
CA ALA A 222 8.83 1.68 -7.78
C ALA A 222 8.59 0.67 -6.64
N LYS A 223 9.06 -0.56 -6.79
CA LYS A 223 9.15 -1.52 -5.68
C LYS A 223 10.04 -0.96 -4.58
N GLY A 224 9.50 -0.86 -3.38
CA GLY A 224 10.15 -0.17 -2.27
C GLY A 224 9.91 1.35 -2.26
N GLY A 225 9.00 1.84 -3.09
CA GLY A 225 8.63 3.25 -3.18
C GLY A 225 7.46 3.65 -2.29
N THR A 226 7.05 4.91 -2.44
CA THR A 226 5.94 5.51 -1.69
C THR A 226 4.93 6.13 -2.63
N ALA A 227 3.65 5.89 -2.36
CA ALA A 227 2.54 6.46 -3.12
C ALA A 227 1.40 6.89 -2.20
N ALA A 228 0.63 7.88 -2.64
CA ALA A 228 -0.60 8.26 -1.98
C ALA A 228 -1.77 8.26 -2.97
N ILE A 229 -2.94 7.91 -2.47
CA ILE A 229 -4.21 7.92 -3.20
C ILE A 229 -5.15 8.91 -2.50
N PRO A 230 -5.03 10.21 -2.75
CA PRO A 230 -5.99 11.17 -2.23
C PRO A 230 -7.25 11.19 -3.08
N GLY A 231 -8.39 11.30 -2.43
CA GLY A 231 -9.65 11.45 -3.14
C GLY A 231 -10.85 11.55 -2.22
N PRO A 232 -11.91 12.22 -2.68
CA PRO A 232 -13.15 12.33 -1.92
C PRO A 232 -13.85 10.96 -1.78
N PHE A 233 -14.85 10.91 -0.92
CA PHE A 233 -15.69 9.74 -0.78
C PHE A 233 -16.38 9.39 -2.12
N GLY A 234 -16.44 8.10 -2.45
CA GLY A 234 -17.06 7.62 -3.70
C GLY A 234 -16.23 7.81 -4.97
N SER A 235 -14.99 8.27 -4.86
CA SER A 235 -14.09 8.42 -6.03
C SER A 235 -13.41 7.13 -6.49
N GLY A 236 -13.68 5.99 -5.83
CA GLY A 236 -13.11 4.69 -6.19
C GLY A 236 -11.79 4.33 -5.50
N LYS A 237 -11.46 4.96 -4.35
CA LYS A 237 -10.25 4.61 -3.57
C LYS A 237 -10.16 3.13 -3.26
N THR A 238 -11.21 2.56 -2.69
CA THR A 238 -11.26 1.14 -2.31
C THR A 238 -11.07 0.22 -3.50
N VAL A 239 -11.72 0.52 -4.64
CA VAL A 239 -11.56 -0.25 -5.88
C VAL A 239 -10.09 -0.23 -6.35
N MET A 240 -9.47 0.93 -6.30
CA MET A 240 -8.04 1.09 -6.67
C MET A 240 -7.12 0.30 -5.75
N GLN A 241 -7.37 0.35 -4.45
CA GLN A 241 -6.59 -0.38 -3.44
C GLN A 241 -6.75 -1.90 -3.59
N HIS A 242 -7.97 -2.39 -3.86
CA HIS A 242 -8.23 -3.81 -4.12
C HIS A 242 -7.54 -4.26 -5.41
N ALA A 243 -7.55 -3.44 -6.45
CA ALA A 243 -6.82 -3.73 -7.69
C ALA A 243 -5.31 -3.84 -7.44
N LEU A 244 -4.73 -2.92 -6.66
CA LEU A 244 -3.33 -2.99 -6.26
C LEU A 244 -3.03 -4.24 -5.42
N ALA A 245 -3.87 -4.58 -4.46
CA ALA A 245 -3.70 -5.77 -3.64
C ALA A 245 -3.76 -7.06 -4.47
N LYS A 246 -4.69 -7.14 -5.42
CA LYS A 246 -4.90 -8.32 -6.25
C LYS A 246 -3.84 -8.50 -7.34
N TRP A 247 -3.51 -7.42 -8.05
CA TRP A 247 -2.80 -7.49 -9.32
C TRP A 247 -1.32 -7.10 -9.24
N SER A 248 -0.91 -6.34 -8.20
CA SER A 248 0.50 -5.96 -8.10
C SER A 248 1.41 -7.16 -7.92
N ASP A 249 2.60 -7.08 -8.49
CA ASP A 249 3.60 -8.13 -8.48
C ASP A 249 4.39 -8.19 -7.16
N VAL A 250 3.68 -8.13 -6.04
CA VAL A 250 4.21 -8.32 -4.68
C VAL A 250 3.93 -9.73 -4.17
N ASP A 251 4.75 -10.20 -3.25
CA ASP A 251 4.62 -11.52 -2.66
C ASP A 251 3.58 -11.54 -1.53
N LEU A 252 3.48 -10.44 -0.79
CA LEU A 252 2.60 -10.31 0.36
C LEU A 252 2.04 -8.90 0.47
N VAL A 253 0.79 -8.81 0.89
CA VAL A 253 0.08 -7.55 1.15
C VAL A 253 -0.26 -7.45 2.62
N VAL A 254 0.05 -6.30 3.23
CA VAL A 254 -0.47 -5.92 4.54
C VAL A 254 -1.47 -4.78 4.34
N TYR A 255 -2.73 -5.06 4.59
CA TYR A 255 -3.81 -4.08 4.46
C TYR A 255 -4.18 -3.56 5.85
N ILE A 256 -4.11 -2.24 6.01
CA ILE A 256 -4.40 -1.55 7.27
C ILE A 256 -5.66 -0.71 7.09
N GLY A 257 -6.78 -1.18 7.64
CA GLY A 257 -7.99 -0.38 7.79
C GLY A 257 -7.87 0.49 9.04
N CYS A 258 -7.51 1.75 8.88
CA CYS A 258 -7.28 2.69 9.97
C CYS A 258 -8.43 3.68 10.09
N GLY A 259 -9.35 3.43 11.01
CA GLY A 259 -10.48 4.31 11.30
C GLY A 259 -11.55 4.35 10.22
N GLU A 260 -11.59 3.37 9.34
CA GLU A 260 -12.60 3.26 8.30
C GLU A 260 -13.95 2.85 8.88
N ARG A 261 -15.01 3.10 8.12
CA ARG A 261 -16.37 2.75 8.54
C ARG A 261 -16.51 1.23 8.63
N GLY A 262 -17.30 0.75 9.59
CA GLY A 262 -17.51 -0.67 9.80
C GLY A 262 -18.02 -1.41 8.56
N ASN A 263 -18.91 -0.79 7.76
CA ASN A 263 -19.39 -1.37 6.51
C ASN A 263 -18.29 -1.52 5.43
N GLU A 264 -17.43 -0.51 5.26
CA GLU A 264 -16.31 -0.56 4.31
C GLU A 264 -15.30 -1.64 4.71
N MET A 265 -15.02 -1.73 6.01
CA MET A 265 -14.14 -2.78 6.54
C MET A 265 -14.76 -4.18 6.39
N THR A 266 -16.08 -4.30 6.59
CA THR A 266 -16.80 -5.55 6.37
C THR A 266 -16.72 -6.00 4.91
N ASP A 267 -16.80 -5.06 3.97
CA ASP A 267 -16.64 -5.36 2.53
C ASP A 267 -15.24 -5.93 2.25
N VAL A 268 -14.19 -5.32 2.78
CA VAL A 268 -12.80 -5.85 2.66
C VAL A 268 -12.68 -7.25 3.26
N LEU A 269 -13.21 -7.44 4.47
CA LEU A 269 -13.15 -8.73 5.17
C LEU A 269 -13.92 -9.85 4.46
N ARG A 270 -14.95 -9.50 3.69
CA ARG A 270 -15.72 -10.45 2.87
C ARG A 270 -15.07 -10.70 1.52
N GLU A 271 -14.61 -9.64 0.85
CA GLU A 271 -14.09 -9.73 -0.52
C GLU A 271 -12.72 -10.41 -0.59
N PHE A 272 -11.79 -10.12 0.32
CA PHE A 272 -10.42 -10.67 0.25
C PHE A 272 -10.37 -12.19 0.32
N PRO A 273 -11.19 -12.89 1.13
CA PRO A 273 -11.28 -14.35 1.09
C PRO A 273 -11.90 -14.91 -0.19
N GLU A 274 -12.69 -14.11 -0.93
CA GLU A 274 -13.34 -14.52 -2.17
C GLU A 274 -12.49 -14.20 -3.42
N LEU A 275 -11.63 -13.17 -3.34
CA LEU A 275 -10.73 -12.80 -4.43
C LEU A 275 -9.67 -13.89 -4.65
N ILE A 276 -9.51 -14.30 -5.91
CA ILE A 276 -8.49 -15.27 -6.30
C ILE A 276 -7.23 -14.54 -6.76
N ASP A 277 -6.10 -14.95 -6.23
CA ASP A 277 -4.78 -14.51 -6.70
C ASP A 277 -4.50 -15.13 -8.07
N PRO A 278 -4.38 -14.33 -9.13
CA PRO A 278 -4.19 -14.85 -10.49
C PRO A 278 -2.90 -15.63 -10.68
N ARG A 279 -1.91 -15.46 -9.78
CA ARG A 279 -0.61 -16.13 -9.87
C ARG A 279 -0.63 -17.52 -9.28
N THR A 280 -1.39 -17.73 -8.24
CA THR A 280 -1.39 -18.99 -7.49
C THR A 280 -2.67 -19.79 -7.65
N GLY A 281 -3.78 -19.15 -8.05
CA GLY A 281 -5.12 -19.75 -8.06
C GLY A 281 -5.73 -19.91 -6.66
N GLU A 282 -5.02 -19.52 -5.62
CA GLU A 282 -5.49 -19.53 -4.23
C GLU A 282 -6.21 -18.21 -3.90
N THR A 283 -6.88 -18.14 -2.75
CA THR A 283 -7.49 -16.89 -2.30
C THR A 283 -6.44 -15.85 -1.95
N LEU A 284 -6.76 -14.58 -2.16
CA LEU A 284 -5.85 -13.47 -1.85
C LEU A 284 -5.43 -13.45 -0.37
N MET A 285 -6.29 -13.95 0.54
CA MET A 285 -5.95 -14.08 1.96
C MET A 285 -4.71 -14.95 2.23
N LYS A 286 -4.40 -15.91 1.35
CA LYS A 286 -3.20 -16.76 1.46
C LYS A 286 -1.86 -15.99 1.39
N ARG A 287 -1.90 -14.73 0.99
CA ARG A 287 -0.76 -13.81 0.98
C ARG A 287 -1.08 -12.44 1.59
N THR A 288 -2.07 -12.38 2.47
CA THR A 288 -2.54 -11.11 3.05
C THR A 288 -2.55 -11.17 4.57
N VAL A 289 -2.15 -10.07 5.20
CA VAL A 289 -2.37 -9.78 6.62
C VAL A 289 -3.30 -8.58 6.71
N LEU A 290 -4.40 -8.69 7.46
CA LEU A 290 -5.36 -7.62 7.66
C LEU A 290 -5.23 -7.03 9.07
N ILE A 291 -5.14 -5.70 9.13
CA ILE A 291 -5.27 -4.95 10.37
C ILE A 291 -6.58 -4.18 10.27
N ALA A 292 -7.55 -4.50 11.11
CA ALA A 292 -8.87 -3.90 11.11
C ALA A 292 -9.10 -3.05 12.37
N ASN A 293 -9.04 -1.73 12.21
CA ASN A 293 -9.43 -0.78 13.23
C ASN A 293 -10.52 0.12 12.68
N THR A 294 -11.76 -0.11 13.08
CA THR A 294 -12.92 0.66 12.62
C THR A 294 -13.08 1.99 13.37
N SER A 295 -13.90 2.88 12.85
CA SER A 295 -14.08 4.24 13.39
C SER A 295 -14.72 4.27 14.78
N ASP A 296 -15.39 3.20 15.18
CA ASP A 296 -16.00 3.01 16.51
C ASP A 296 -15.04 2.41 17.55
N MET A 297 -13.87 1.92 17.11
CA MET A 297 -12.83 1.44 18.00
C MET A 297 -12.05 2.60 18.65
N PRO A 298 -11.38 2.37 19.80
CA PRO A 298 -10.64 3.41 20.51
C PRO A 298 -9.59 4.13 19.67
N VAL A 299 -9.48 5.44 19.85
CA VAL A 299 -8.59 6.34 19.09
C VAL A 299 -7.14 5.93 19.21
N ALA A 300 -6.70 5.53 20.40
CA ALA A 300 -5.32 5.09 20.62
C ALA A 300 -4.95 3.83 19.82
N ALA A 301 -5.87 2.87 19.73
CA ALA A 301 -5.68 1.68 18.90
C ALA A 301 -5.65 2.03 17.40
N ARG A 302 -6.41 3.03 16.98
CA ARG A 302 -6.35 3.57 15.61
C ARG A 302 -4.97 4.14 15.30
N GLU A 303 -4.42 4.93 16.22
CA GLU A 303 -3.07 5.48 16.06
C GLU A 303 -2.01 4.37 15.99
N ALA A 304 -2.12 3.34 16.81
CA ALA A 304 -1.18 2.22 16.83
C ALA A 304 -1.26 1.32 15.58
N SER A 305 -2.43 1.22 14.93
CA SER A 305 -2.68 0.29 13.81
C SER A 305 -1.70 0.45 12.64
N ILE A 306 -1.32 1.68 12.33
CA ILE A 306 -0.35 2.00 11.27
C ILE A 306 1.02 1.38 11.59
N TYR A 307 1.48 1.52 12.82
CA TYR A 307 2.78 0.97 13.25
C TYR A 307 2.76 -0.56 13.33
N THR A 308 1.66 -1.12 13.81
CA THR A 308 1.48 -2.58 13.85
C THR A 308 1.59 -3.19 12.46
N GLY A 309 0.85 -2.63 11.50
CA GLY A 309 0.86 -3.15 10.13
C GLY A 309 2.21 -3.01 9.44
N ILE A 310 2.85 -1.85 9.54
CA ILE A 310 4.14 -1.65 8.86
C ILE A 310 5.27 -2.47 9.49
N THR A 311 5.22 -2.73 10.79
CA THR A 311 6.20 -3.61 11.44
C THR A 311 6.10 -5.05 10.96
N ILE A 312 4.88 -5.56 10.81
CA ILE A 312 4.64 -6.89 10.23
C ILE A 312 5.16 -6.93 8.78
N ALA A 313 4.90 -5.89 8.01
CA ALA A 313 5.40 -5.80 6.64
C ALA A 313 6.93 -5.79 6.56
N GLU A 314 7.61 -5.07 7.44
CA GLU A 314 9.08 -5.07 7.53
C GLU A 314 9.63 -6.45 7.88
N TYR A 315 8.95 -7.21 8.72
CA TYR A 315 9.36 -8.56 9.07
C TYR A 315 9.37 -9.49 7.85
N PHE A 316 8.34 -9.45 7.01
CA PHE A 316 8.30 -10.21 5.75
C PHE A 316 9.29 -9.66 4.71
N ARG A 317 9.50 -8.35 4.65
CA ARG A 317 10.59 -7.76 3.85
C ARG A 317 11.95 -8.35 4.23
N ASP A 318 12.22 -8.52 5.52
CA ASP A 318 13.48 -9.08 6.02
C ASP A 318 13.72 -10.53 5.57
N MET A 319 12.66 -11.25 5.22
CA MET A 319 12.76 -12.58 4.60
C MET A 319 13.17 -12.52 3.11
N GLY A 320 13.22 -11.35 2.51
CA GLY A 320 13.52 -11.14 1.10
C GLY A 320 12.28 -11.02 0.20
N TYR A 321 11.09 -10.91 0.77
CA TYR A 321 9.85 -10.72 0.01
C TYR A 321 9.66 -9.28 -0.46
N ALA A 322 8.93 -9.13 -1.57
CA ALA A 322 8.36 -7.86 -1.99
C ALA A 322 7.00 -7.71 -1.28
N VAL A 323 6.90 -6.73 -0.40
CA VAL A 323 5.72 -6.49 0.43
C VAL A 323 5.09 -5.16 0.04
N ALA A 324 3.77 -5.12 -0.08
CA ALA A 324 3.01 -3.88 -0.20
C ALA A 324 2.23 -3.63 1.10
N VAL A 325 2.33 -2.42 1.62
CA VAL A 325 1.47 -1.91 2.69
C VAL A 325 0.46 -0.96 2.07
N ILE A 326 -0.81 -1.23 2.31
CA ILE A 326 -1.91 -0.37 1.91
C ILE A 326 -2.59 0.13 3.18
N ALA A 327 -2.51 1.44 3.43
CA ALA A 327 -3.12 2.07 4.60
C ALA A 327 -4.37 2.86 4.19
N ASP A 328 -5.52 2.49 4.70
CA ASP A 328 -6.80 3.15 4.46
C ASP A 328 -7.44 3.55 5.80
N SER A 329 -7.39 4.81 6.23
CA SER A 329 -6.73 5.91 5.54
C SER A 329 -5.77 6.62 6.51
N THR A 330 -4.74 7.23 5.96
CA THR A 330 -3.80 8.05 6.76
C THR A 330 -4.46 9.32 7.30
N SER A 331 -5.54 9.80 6.69
CA SER A 331 -6.36 10.91 7.22
C SER A 331 -6.98 10.57 8.56
N ARG A 332 -7.48 9.34 8.73
CA ARG A 332 -8.06 8.89 10.00
C ARG A 332 -6.99 8.69 11.08
N TRP A 333 -5.80 8.28 10.67
CA TRP A 333 -4.64 8.26 11.56
C TRP A 333 -4.25 9.67 12.02
N ALA A 334 -4.22 10.65 11.11
CA ALA A 334 -3.96 12.05 11.44
C ALA A 334 -5.03 12.64 12.38
N GLU A 335 -6.30 12.30 12.18
CA GLU A 335 -7.38 12.67 13.12
C GLU A 335 -7.15 12.08 14.51
N ALA A 336 -6.67 10.84 14.60
CA ALA A 336 -6.31 10.23 15.89
C ALA A 336 -5.16 10.99 16.57
N LEU A 337 -4.13 11.38 15.82
CA LEU A 337 -3.05 12.23 16.34
C LEU A 337 -3.56 13.59 16.82
N ARG A 338 -4.48 14.22 16.08
CA ARG A 338 -5.11 15.48 16.48
C ARG A 338 -5.90 15.34 17.78
N GLU A 339 -6.69 14.29 17.91
CA GLU A 339 -7.46 14.04 19.13
C GLU A 339 -6.55 13.80 20.34
N MET A 340 -5.49 13.01 20.18
CA MET A 340 -4.55 12.74 21.26
C MET A 340 -3.79 13.99 21.69
N SER A 341 -3.27 14.79 20.74
CA SER A 341 -2.57 16.04 21.06
C SER A 341 -3.47 17.06 21.75
N GLY A 342 -4.74 17.15 21.32
CA GLY A 342 -5.74 18.01 21.99
C GLY A 342 -6.00 17.60 23.43
N ARG A 343 -6.06 16.30 23.73
CA ARG A 343 -6.23 15.80 25.11
C ARG A 343 -4.99 15.99 25.98
N LEU A 344 -3.81 16.00 25.36
CA LEU A 344 -2.54 16.32 26.03
C LEU A 344 -2.34 17.83 26.21
N GLU A 345 -3.28 18.65 25.72
CA GLU A 345 -3.20 20.12 25.77
C GLU A 345 -1.94 20.65 25.06
N GLU A 346 -1.46 19.94 24.03
CA GLU A 346 -0.37 20.40 23.19
C GLU A 346 -0.80 21.60 22.33
N MET A 347 0.15 22.48 22.01
CA MET A 347 -0.13 23.61 21.15
C MET A 347 -0.54 23.16 19.76
N PRO A 348 -1.75 23.49 19.28
CA PRO A 348 -2.22 23.08 17.97
C PRO A 348 -1.47 23.80 16.85
N GLY A 349 -1.19 23.09 15.77
CA GLY A 349 -0.76 23.64 14.50
C GLY A 349 -1.95 23.98 13.60
N GLU A 350 -1.73 23.93 12.29
CA GLU A 350 -2.73 24.22 11.26
C GLU A 350 -3.94 23.29 11.38
N GLU A 351 -5.13 23.84 11.32
CA GLU A 351 -6.42 23.14 11.49
C GLU A 351 -6.54 22.26 12.76
N GLY A 352 -5.78 22.57 13.80
CA GLY A 352 -5.79 21.83 15.05
C GLY A 352 -4.97 20.53 15.04
N TYR A 353 -4.25 20.24 13.96
CA TYR A 353 -3.32 19.11 13.92
C TYR A 353 -2.06 19.41 14.75
N PRO A 354 -1.38 18.38 15.30
CA PRO A 354 -0.14 18.60 16.00
C PRO A 354 0.94 19.10 15.05
N ALA A 355 1.84 19.96 15.55
CA ALA A 355 2.94 20.51 14.77
C ALA A 355 3.86 19.42 14.17
N TYR A 356 3.89 18.24 14.76
CA TYR A 356 4.67 17.09 14.32
C TYR A 356 3.95 16.17 13.32
N LEU A 357 2.78 16.55 12.78
CA LEU A 357 2.06 15.73 11.82
C LEU A 357 2.94 15.31 10.62
N GLY A 358 3.63 16.28 10.01
CA GLY A 358 4.53 16.01 8.88
C GLY A 358 5.66 15.04 9.23
N SER A 359 6.24 15.18 10.43
CA SER A 359 7.30 14.27 10.90
C SER A 359 6.78 12.84 11.11
N ARG A 360 5.56 12.67 11.64
CA ARG A 360 4.95 11.35 11.83
C ARG A 360 4.63 10.66 10.49
N LEU A 361 4.08 11.40 9.55
CA LEU A 361 3.85 10.90 8.19
C LEU A 361 5.18 10.50 7.51
N ALA A 362 6.21 11.35 7.62
CA ALA A 362 7.53 11.04 7.08
C ALA A 362 8.12 9.76 7.69
N GLN A 363 8.05 9.59 9.00
CA GLN A 363 8.51 8.38 9.69
C GLN A 363 7.81 7.11 9.20
N PHE A 364 6.51 7.18 8.91
CA PHE A 364 5.78 6.07 8.34
C PHE A 364 6.27 5.73 6.93
N TYR A 365 6.31 6.70 6.02
CA TYR A 365 6.71 6.47 4.64
C TYR A 365 8.20 6.14 4.47
N GLU A 366 9.07 6.64 5.36
CA GLU A 366 10.50 6.30 5.37
C GLU A 366 10.79 4.82 5.69
N ARG A 367 9.84 4.12 6.30
CA ARG A 367 9.95 2.67 6.53
C ARG A 367 9.79 1.86 5.25
N ALA A 368 9.24 2.43 4.18
CA ALA A 368 9.29 1.86 2.85
C ALA A 368 10.71 1.90 2.29
N GLY A 369 11.06 0.90 1.48
CA GLY A 369 12.37 0.86 0.83
C GLY A 369 12.68 -0.46 0.18
N TRP A 370 13.65 -0.43 -0.72
CA TRP A 370 14.32 -1.60 -1.25
C TRP A 370 15.62 -1.76 -0.50
N VAL A 371 15.76 -2.84 0.26
CA VAL A 371 16.84 -2.98 1.23
C VAL A 371 17.61 -4.28 1.06
N GLU A 372 18.89 -4.24 1.43
CA GLU A 372 19.66 -5.43 1.73
C GLU A 372 19.37 -5.83 3.18
N CYS A 373 18.81 -7.04 3.36
CA CYS A 373 18.41 -7.55 4.65
C CYS A 373 19.62 -7.88 5.52
N LEU A 374 19.42 -7.89 6.85
CA LEU A 374 20.41 -8.41 7.78
C LEU A 374 20.71 -9.89 7.50
N GLY A 375 21.86 -10.36 7.98
CA GLY A 375 22.33 -11.73 7.84
C GLY A 375 23.69 -11.80 7.15
N SER A 376 24.32 -12.95 7.19
CA SER A 376 25.64 -13.18 6.57
C SER A 376 25.55 -13.36 5.04
N GLY A 377 24.40 -13.79 4.53
CA GLY A 377 24.15 -13.93 3.08
C GLY A 377 23.65 -12.65 2.42
N GLU A 378 23.62 -12.67 1.08
CA GLU A 378 22.95 -11.63 0.30
C GLU A 378 21.47 -11.96 0.18
N ARG A 379 20.64 -11.05 0.67
CA ARG A 379 19.17 -11.14 0.55
C ARG A 379 18.59 -9.74 0.47
N ARG A 380 17.77 -9.51 -0.52
CA ARG A 380 17.10 -8.22 -0.73
C ARG A 380 15.59 -8.38 -0.61
N GLY A 381 14.96 -7.42 0.03
CA GLY A 381 13.51 -7.34 0.16
C GLY A 381 13.04 -5.92 -0.10
N SER A 382 11.77 -5.77 -0.43
CA SER A 382 11.18 -4.46 -0.65
C SER A 382 9.89 -4.29 0.16
N LEU A 383 9.66 -3.06 0.60
CA LEU A 383 8.42 -2.64 1.22
C LEU A 383 7.94 -1.38 0.50
N THR A 384 6.83 -1.50 -0.22
CA THR A 384 6.15 -0.40 -0.91
C THR A 384 5.00 0.08 -0.05
N ALA A 385 4.95 1.36 0.28
CA ALA A 385 3.89 1.95 1.09
C ALA A 385 2.93 2.78 0.23
N VAL A 386 1.65 2.44 0.29
CA VAL A 386 0.56 3.16 -0.38
C VAL A 386 -0.43 3.64 0.68
N GLY A 387 -0.57 4.94 0.84
CA GLY A 387 -1.49 5.54 1.80
C GLY A 387 -2.67 6.20 1.10
N ALA A 388 -3.89 5.82 1.49
CA ALA A 388 -5.08 6.56 1.08
C ALA A 388 -5.22 7.83 1.91
N VAL A 389 -5.63 8.91 1.26
CA VAL A 389 -5.94 10.19 1.90
C VAL A 389 -7.37 10.55 1.56
N SER A 390 -8.13 10.95 2.58
CA SER A 390 -9.56 11.31 2.44
C SER A 390 -9.76 12.80 2.78
N PRO A 391 -9.37 13.71 1.88
CA PRO A 391 -9.49 15.14 2.14
C PRO A 391 -10.98 15.54 2.23
N PRO A 392 -11.38 16.32 3.23
CA PRO A 392 -12.75 16.83 3.36
C PRO A 392 -13.15 17.61 2.10
N GLY A 393 -14.30 17.26 1.51
CA GLY A 393 -14.78 17.92 0.28
C GLY A 393 -13.88 17.73 -0.96
N GLY A 394 -12.86 16.88 -0.89
CA GLY A 394 -11.89 16.71 -1.98
C GLY A 394 -10.83 17.82 -2.06
N ASP A 395 -10.72 18.66 -1.04
CA ASP A 395 -9.77 19.76 -1.00
C ASP A 395 -8.36 19.28 -0.66
N LEU A 396 -7.48 19.26 -1.67
CA LEU A 396 -6.07 18.86 -1.53
C LEU A 396 -5.21 19.91 -0.81
N SER A 397 -5.74 21.09 -0.48
CA SER A 397 -4.99 22.12 0.26
C SER A 397 -4.99 21.88 1.78
N GLU A 398 -5.76 20.90 2.28
CA GLU A 398 -5.81 20.55 3.70
C GLU A 398 -4.46 19.99 4.21
N PRO A 399 -4.16 20.11 5.54
CA PRO A 399 -2.83 19.83 6.07
C PRO A 399 -2.31 18.41 5.84
N VAL A 400 -3.17 17.39 5.91
CA VAL A 400 -2.74 15.97 5.73
C VAL A 400 -2.35 15.71 4.29
N SER A 401 -3.15 16.18 3.32
CA SER A 401 -2.85 16.06 1.90
C SER A 401 -1.57 16.81 1.54
N GLN A 402 -1.40 18.04 2.02
CA GLN A 402 -0.22 18.84 1.78
C GLN A 402 1.04 18.22 2.39
N ALA A 403 0.98 17.73 3.62
CA ALA A 403 2.10 17.05 4.25
C ALA A 403 2.45 15.76 3.50
N THR A 404 1.45 14.97 3.12
CA THR A 404 1.65 13.72 2.37
C THR A 404 2.28 13.98 1.01
N MET A 405 1.79 14.98 0.27
CA MET A 405 2.31 15.35 -1.06
C MET A 405 3.79 15.71 -1.05
N ARG A 406 4.28 16.30 0.05
CA ARG A 406 5.71 16.65 0.21
C ARG A 406 6.61 15.45 0.50
N ILE A 407 6.03 14.33 0.95
CA ILE A 407 6.77 13.15 1.43
C ILE A 407 6.78 12.05 0.38
N VAL A 408 5.62 11.73 -0.21
CA VAL A 408 5.49 10.63 -1.18
C VAL A 408 6.08 11.02 -2.53
N LYS A 409 6.58 10.01 -3.25
CA LYS A 409 7.13 10.19 -4.60
C LYS A 409 6.06 10.06 -5.68
N VAL A 410 4.96 9.39 -5.41
CA VAL A 410 3.85 9.19 -6.34
C VAL A 410 2.56 9.66 -5.71
N PHE A 411 1.77 10.38 -6.50
CA PHE A 411 0.51 10.96 -6.07
C PHE A 411 -0.56 10.68 -7.11
N TRP A 412 -1.53 9.81 -6.79
CA TRP A 412 -2.64 9.43 -7.65
C TRP A 412 -3.92 10.16 -7.22
N ALA A 413 -4.07 11.39 -7.66
CA ALA A 413 -5.21 12.22 -7.28
C ALA A 413 -6.51 11.72 -7.91
N LEU A 414 -7.43 11.20 -7.09
CA LEU A 414 -8.75 10.80 -7.53
C LEU A 414 -9.68 11.99 -7.66
N ASP A 415 -10.45 12.02 -8.74
CA ASP A 415 -11.35 13.10 -9.12
C ASP A 415 -12.80 12.63 -9.14
N ALA A 416 -13.66 13.31 -8.36
CA ALA A 416 -15.08 12.99 -8.30
C ALA A 416 -15.79 13.21 -9.64
N THR A 417 -15.35 14.18 -10.45
CA THR A 417 -15.97 14.44 -11.76
C THR A 417 -15.72 13.31 -12.75
N LEU A 418 -14.53 12.70 -12.71
CA LEU A 418 -14.23 11.49 -13.49
C LEU A 418 -15.08 10.31 -13.00
N ALA A 419 -15.19 10.13 -11.69
CA ALA A 419 -16.03 9.09 -11.11
C ALA A 419 -17.51 9.23 -11.48
N TYR A 420 -18.06 10.45 -11.44
CA TYR A 420 -19.43 10.72 -11.89
C TYR A 420 -19.66 10.43 -13.39
N ARG A 421 -18.63 10.63 -14.20
CA ARG A 421 -18.64 10.25 -15.63
C ARG A 421 -18.39 8.76 -15.86
N ARG A 422 -18.24 7.97 -14.78
CA ARG A 422 -17.90 6.54 -14.83
C ARG A 422 -16.56 6.25 -15.53
N HIS A 423 -15.64 7.20 -15.47
CA HIS A 423 -14.27 7.01 -15.91
C HIS A 423 -13.45 6.46 -14.74
N PHE A 424 -13.08 5.19 -14.80
CA PHE A 424 -12.28 4.51 -13.80
C PHE A 424 -11.03 3.89 -14.44
N PRO A 425 -9.90 3.81 -13.70
CA PRO A 425 -9.66 4.50 -12.42
C PRO A 425 -9.83 6.02 -12.54
N ALA A 426 -10.47 6.64 -11.54
CA ALA A 426 -10.79 8.07 -11.57
C ALA A 426 -9.58 8.96 -11.22
N ILE A 427 -8.39 8.57 -11.65
CA ILE A 427 -7.14 9.29 -11.41
C ILE A 427 -7.05 10.44 -12.39
N ASN A 428 -6.97 11.65 -11.86
CA ASN A 428 -6.81 12.86 -12.66
C ASN A 428 -5.35 12.97 -13.13
N TRP A 429 -5.14 12.87 -14.44
CA TRP A 429 -3.81 12.86 -15.05
C TRP A 429 -3.09 14.22 -15.00
N LEU A 430 -3.82 15.33 -14.80
CA LEU A 430 -3.22 16.66 -14.67
C LEU A 430 -2.74 16.95 -13.25
N ASN A 431 -3.40 16.33 -12.23
CA ASN A 431 -3.11 16.55 -10.82
C ASN A 431 -2.27 15.45 -10.19
N SER A 432 -1.96 14.41 -10.96
CA SER A 432 -1.16 13.27 -10.50
C SER A 432 0.28 13.37 -11.00
N HIS A 433 1.20 12.74 -10.28
CA HIS A 433 2.61 12.71 -10.68
C HIS A 433 3.33 11.46 -10.13
N SER A 434 4.44 11.13 -10.78
CA SER A 434 5.42 10.17 -10.29
C SER A 434 6.82 10.76 -10.42
N LEU A 435 7.56 10.76 -9.33
CA LEU A 435 8.96 11.20 -9.30
C LEU A 435 9.96 10.03 -9.52
N TYR A 436 9.45 8.84 -9.83
CA TYR A 436 10.29 7.68 -10.11
C TYR A 436 10.68 7.51 -11.58
N LEU A 437 10.14 8.29 -12.49
CA LEU A 437 10.36 8.10 -13.94
C LEU A 437 11.83 8.05 -14.33
N ASP A 438 12.65 8.97 -13.79
CA ASP A 438 14.09 9.00 -14.09
C ASP A 438 14.82 7.76 -13.53
N SER A 439 14.48 7.33 -12.32
CA SER A 439 15.10 6.16 -11.69
C SER A 439 14.64 4.83 -12.31
N LEU A 440 13.45 4.80 -12.89
CA LEU A 440 12.88 3.64 -13.56
C LEU A 440 13.24 3.57 -15.06
N LYS A 441 13.72 4.67 -15.64
CA LYS A 441 14.05 4.75 -17.07
C LYS A 441 14.95 3.63 -17.56
N PRO A 442 16.06 3.25 -16.88
CA PRO A 442 16.90 2.14 -17.34
C PRO A 442 16.15 0.81 -17.46
N TRP A 443 15.23 0.55 -16.52
CA TRP A 443 14.40 -0.66 -16.56
C TRP A 443 13.43 -0.64 -17.74
N TYR A 444 12.79 0.49 -17.99
CA TYR A 444 11.87 0.64 -19.14
C TYR A 444 12.62 0.53 -20.46
N ASP A 445 13.79 1.17 -20.59
CA ASP A 445 14.60 1.09 -21.81
C ASP A 445 15.04 -0.36 -22.13
N GLU A 446 15.38 -1.13 -21.08
CA GLU A 446 15.79 -2.53 -21.22
C GLU A 446 14.61 -3.47 -21.55
N HIS A 447 13.46 -3.30 -20.90
CA HIS A 447 12.35 -4.25 -20.97
C HIS A 447 11.27 -3.85 -21.97
N MET A 448 11.07 -2.55 -22.19
CA MET A 448 9.99 -2.01 -23.03
C MET A 448 10.49 -1.30 -24.29
N GLY A 449 11.80 -1.04 -24.37
CA GLY A 449 12.39 -0.26 -25.44
C GLY A 449 12.36 1.25 -25.22
N ALA A 450 13.24 1.95 -25.92
CA ALA A 450 13.48 3.39 -25.73
C ALA A 450 12.31 4.30 -26.14
N ASP A 451 11.29 3.78 -26.80
CA ASP A 451 10.14 4.56 -27.26
C ASP A 451 8.98 4.58 -26.26
N PHE A 452 8.92 3.66 -25.31
CA PHE A 452 7.82 3.58 -24.35
C PHE A 452 7.63 4.86 -23.52
N LEU A 453 8.70 5.39 -22.93
CA LEU A 453 8.63 6.64 -22.18
C LEU A 453 8.37 7.87 -23.08
N LYS A 454 8.85 7.85 -24.32
CA LYS A 454 8.53 8.90 -25.30
C LYS A 454 7.06 8.89 -25.69
N ASP A 455 6.45 7.72 -25.80
CA ASP A 455 5.02 7.57 -26.08
C ASP A 455 4.19 8.09 -24.90
N ARG A 456 4.64 7.81 -23.68
CA ARG A 456 4.05 8.38 -22.46
C ARG A 456 4.13 9.91 -22.44
N GLU A 457 5.32 10.48 -22.69
CA GLU A 457 5.52 11.93 -22.71
C GLU A 457 4.64 12.61 -23.77
N TRP A 458 4.57 12.01 -24.97
CA TRP A 458 3.68 12.47 -26.02
C TRP A 458 2.21 12.43 -25.58
N ALA A 459 1.74 11.34 -24.97
CA ALA A 459 0.36 11.21 -24.51
C ALA A 459 0.02 12.23 -23.41
N MET A 460 0.94 12.47 -22.48
CA MET A 460 0.79 13.51 -21.45
C MET A 460 0.69 14.91 -22.07
N ALA A 461 1.51 15.21 -23.08
CA ALA A 461 1.47 16.49 -23.79
C ALA A 461 0.13 16.68 -24.52
N ILE A 462 -0.40 15.64 -25.16
CA ILE A 462 -1.71 15.66 -25.81
C ILE A 462 -2.84 15.94 -24.81
N LEU A 463 -2.82 15.29 -23.65
CA LEU A 463 -3.83 15.52 -22.60
C LEU A 463 -3.73 16.93 -22.00
N GLN A 464 -2.52 17.47 -21.87
CA GLN A 464 -2.30 18.85 -21.43
C GLN A 464 -2.83 19.86 -22.45
N GLU A 465 -2.57 19.62 -23.74
CA GLU A 465 -3.07 20.47 -24.82
C GLU A 465 -4.60 20.41 -24.92
N GLU A 466 -5.20 19.23 -24.73
CA GLU A 466 -6.66 19.07 -24.66
C GLU A 466 -7.28 19.97 -23.58
N ALA A 467 -6.67 20.02 -22.39
CA ALA A 467 -7.19 20.86 -21.31
C ALA A 467 -7.26 22.34 -21.72
N ASN A 468 -6.20 22.84 -22.38
CA ASN A 468 -6.17 24.21 -22.89
C ASN A 468 -7.19 24.44 -24.02
N LEU A 469 -7.31 23.47 -24.94
CA LEU A 469 -8.26 23.56 -26.06
C LEU A 469 -9.71 23.51 -25.59
N ASN A 470 -10.04 22.78 -24.56
CA ASN A 470 -11.39 22.70 -24.01
C ASN A 470 -11.90 24.04 -23.48
N GLU A 471 -11.03 24.91 -22.97
CA GLU A 471 -11.39 26.28 -22.58
C GLU A 471 -11.79 27.10 -23.82
N ILE A 472 -11.06 26.94 -24.93
CA ILE A 472 -11.36 27.60 -26.20
C ILE A 472 -12.66 27.07 -26.80
N VAL A 473 -12.86 25.73 -26.78
CA VAL A 473 -14.07 25.08 -27.30
C VAL A 473 -15.33 25.58 -26.60
N GLN A 474 -15.28 25.83 -25.28
CA GLN A 474 -16.40 26.37 -24.52
C GLN A 474 -16.81 27.78 -25.00
N LEU A 475 -15.88 28.55 -25.55
CA LEU A 475 -16.11 29.91 -25.99
C LEU A 475 -16.56 30.01 -27.47
N VAL A 476 -15.91 29.25 -28.36
CA VAL A 476 -16.07 29.40 -29.82
C VAL A 476 -16.62 28.17 -30.55
N GLY A 477 -16.76 27.05 -29.85
CA GLY A 477 -17.19 25.77 -30.43
C GLY A 477 -16.07 24.98 -31.10
N LYS A 478 -16.26 23.67 -31.24
CA LYS A 478 -15.25 22.72 -31.76
C LYS A 478 -14.94 22.96 -33.25
N ASP A 479 -15.95 23.35 -34.05
CA ASP A 479 -15.82 23.53 -35.49
C ASP A 479 -14.98 24.75 -35.89
N SER A 480 -14.72 25.65 -34.94
CA SER A 480 -13.88 26.82 -35.12
C SER A 480 -12.38 26.55 -34.92
N LEU A 481 -12.02 25.35 -34.46
CA LEU A 481 -10.64 24.98 -34.25
C LEU A 481 -9.92 24.64 -35.55
N SER A 482 -8.60 24.82 -35.55
CA SER A 482 -7.76 24.36 -36.66
C SER A 482 -7.84 22.82 -36.84
N PRO A 483 -7.62 22.31 -38.07
CA PRO A 483 -7.55 20.85 -38.27
C PRO A 483 -6.59 20.14 -37.31
N ARG A 484 -5.47 20.75 -37.03
CA ARG A 484 -4.48 20.25 -36.08
C ARG A 484 -5.07 20.08 -34.65
N ASP A 485 -5.79 21.10 -34.19
CA ASP A 485 -6.38 21.11 -32.84
C ASP A 485 -7.56 20.12 -32.75
N GLN A 486 -8.34 19.97 -33.84
CA GLN A 486 -9.39 18.95 -33.89
C GLN A 486 -8.83 17.53 -33.81
N ILE A 487 -7.69 17.25 -34.48
CA ILE A 487 -6.97 15.97 -34.36
C ILE A 487 -6.48 15.79 -32.92
N THR A 488 -5.91 16.81 -32.28
CA THR A 488 -5.47 16.76 -30.90
C THR A 488 -6.60 16.37 -29.94
N LEU A 489 -7.81 16.96 -30.13
CA LEU A 489 -8.98 16.60 -29.30
C LEU A 489 -9.44 15.16 -29.51
N GLU A 490 -9.43 14.66 -30.77
CA GLU A 490 -9.79 13.27 -31.05
C GLU A 490 -8.78 12.28 -30.44
N VAL A 491 -7.49 12.55 -30.62
CA VAL A 491 -6.42 11.72 -30.06
C VAL A 491 -6.43 11.75 -28.53
N ALA A 492 -6.66 12.91 -27.91
CA ALA A 492 -6.81 13.02 -26.46
C ALA A 492 -7.99 12.18 -25.95
N LYS A 493 -9.10 12.19 -26.68
CA LYS A 493 -10.25 11.32 -26.38
C LYS A 493 -9.86 9.84 -26.44
N MET A 494 -9.08 9.42 -27.44
CA MET A 494 -8.58 8.05 -27.54
C MET A 494 -7.69 7.69 -26.35
N VAL A 495 -6.77 8.56 -25.96
CA VAL A 495 -5.92 8.33 -24.79
C VAL A 495 -6.77 8.18 -23.52
N ARG A 496 -7.76 9.04 -23.31
CA ARG A 496 -8.62 8.98 -22.12
C ARG A 496 -9.53 7.76 -22.09
N GLU A 497 -10.27 7.52 -23.17
CA GLU A 497 -11.36 6.55 -23.19
C GLU A 497 -10.91 5.15 -23.62
N ASP A 498 -9.97 5.06 -24.56
CA ASP A 498 -9.53 3.77 -25.10
C ASP A 498 -8.34 3.21 -24.33
N PHE A 499 -7.47 4.06 -23.77
CA PHE A 499 -6.28 3.63 -23.04
C PHE A 499 -6.42 3.78 -21.51
N LEU A 500 -6.70 4.98 -20.99
CA LEU A 500 -6.69 5.22 -19.53
C LEU A 500 -7.91 4.63 -18.82
N GLN A 501 -9.08 4.65 -19.46
CA GLN A 501 -10.26 4.02 -18.88
C GLN A 501 -10.11 2.51 -18.88
N GLN A 502 -10.17 1.91 -17.69
CA GLN A 502 -9.97 0.49 -17.47
C GLN A 502 -11.01 -0.07 -16.51
N ASN A 503 -11.69 -1.15 -16.88
CA ASN A 503 -12.78 -1.69 -16.09
C ASN A 503 -12.30 -2.85 -15.20
N SER A 504 -12.19 -2.60 -13.92
CA SER A 504 -11.74 -3.60 -12.93
C SER A 504 -12.72 -4.76 -12.73
N PHE A 505 -13.98 -4.62 -13.17
CA PHE A 505 -15.02 -5.66 -13.04
C PHE A 505 -15.09 -6.57 -14.26
N VAL A 506 -14.39 -6.25 -15.34
CA VAL A 506 -14.29 -7.07 -16.54
C VAL A 506 -12.93 -7.76 -16.54
N GLU A 507 -12.92 -9.08 -16.44
CA GLU A 507 -11.69 -9.87 -16.28
C GLU A 507 -10.63 -9.54 -17.35
N ILE A 508 -11.02 -9.45 -18.61
CA ILE A 508 -10.11 -9.14 -19.73
C ILE A 508 -9.45 -7.76 -19.61
N ASP A 509 -10.17 -6.78 -19.06
CA ASP A 509 -9.68 -5.39 -18.92
C ASP A 509 -9.14 -5.07 -17.52
N SER A 510 -9.34 -5.96 -16.54
CA SER A 510 -8.93 -5.71 -15.15
C SER A 510 -7.41 -5.69 -14.95
N PHE A 511 -6.67 -6.33 -15.84
CA PHE A 511 -5.21 -6.38 -15.85
C PHE A 511 -4.67 -6.21 -17.26
N SER A 512 -3.66 -5.38 -17.42
CA SER A 512 -2.98 -5.15 -18.70
C SER A 512 -1.46 -5.31 -18.52
N GLU A 513 -0.86 -6.23 -19.28
CA GLU A 513 0.60 -6.43 -19.29
C GLU A 513 1.32 -5.21 -19.90
N TYR A 514 2.57 -4.98 -19.54
CA TYR A 514 3.36 -3.85 -20.01
C TYR A 514 3.46 -3.78 -21.54
N ASP A 515 3.77 -4.89 -22.23
CA ASP A 515 3.89 -4.89 -23.68
C ASP A 515 2.52 -4.63 -24.36
N ARG A 516 1.43 -5.11 -23.79
CA ARG A 516 0.08 -4.76 -24.22
C ARG A 516 -0.19 -3.27 -24.08
N GLN A 517 0.19 -2.67 -22.96
CA GLN A 517 0.07 -1.23 -22.73
C GLN A 517 0.89 -0.45 -23.77
N ALA A 518 2.13 -0.86 -24.04
CA ALA A 518 3.00 -0.24 -25.02
C ALA A 518 2.41 -0.31 -26.45
N MET A 519 1.88 -1.47 -26.83
CA MET A 519 1.27 -1.64 -28.15
C MET A 519 -0.01 -0.80 -28.30
N MET A 520 -0.87 -0.74 -27.30
CA MET A 520 -2.08 0.09 -27.31
C MET A 520 -1.75 1.57 -27.47
N LEU A 521 -0.81 2.07 -26.67
CA LEU A 521 -0.40 3.48 -26.74
C LEU A 521 0.31 3.79 -28.06
N GLY A 522 1.14 2.87 -28.53
CA GLY A 522 1.81 2.97 -29.83
C GLY A 522 0.86 3.05 -31.03
N MET A 523 -0.25 2.28 -31.02
CA MET A 523 -1.29 2.39 -32.04
C MET A 523 -1.98 3.78 -32.05
N ILE A 524 -2.27 4.34 -30.88
CA ILE A 524 -2.86 5.69 -30.79
C ILE A 524 -1.87 6.74 -31.29
N ARG A 525 -0.59 6.63 -30.97
CA ARG A 525 0.45 7.52 -31.49
C ARG A 525 0.63 7.39 -33.01
N GLN A 526 0.55 6.18 -33.53
CA GLN A 526 0.57 5.95 -34.99
C GLN A 526 -0.62 6.63 -35.65
N TYR A 527 -1.83 6.49 -35.11
CA TYR A 527 -3.02 7.17 -35.59
C TYR A 527 -2.84 8.70 -35.63
N ASP A 528 -2.36 9.29 -34.54
CA ASP A 528 -2.08 10.74 -34.47
C ASP A 528 -1.15 11.19 -35.59
N ARG A 529 0.00 10.52 -35.71
CA ARG A 529 1.01 10.86 -36.74
C ARG A 529 0.46 10.75 -38.15
N GLN A 530 -0.22 9.65 -38.43
CA GLN A 530 -0.75 9.40 -39.77
C GLN A 530 -1.93 10.34 -40.14
N CYS A 531 -2.83 10.62 -39.18
CA CYS A 531 -3.91 11.57 -39.38
C CYS A 531 -3.40 13.00 -39.63
N ARG A 532 -2.36 13.45 -38.92
CA ARG A 532 -1.75 14.76 -39.17
C ARG A 532 -1.15 14.83 -40.57
N ALA A 533 -0.39 13.81 -40.98
CA ALA A 533 0.19 13.75 -42.31
C ALA A 533 -0.90 13.71 -43.40
N ALA A 534 -1.96 12.95 -43.25
CA ALA A 534 -3.07 12.88 -44.17
C ALA A 534 -3.85 14.22 -44.26
N SER A 535 -4.04 14.90 -43.12
CA SER A 535 -4.68 16.22 -43.08
C SER A 535 -3.89 17.29 -43.84
N GLU A 536 -2.55 17.25 -43.77
CA GLU A 536 -1.68 18.14 -44.55
C GLU A 536 -1.79 17.89 -46.07
N ARG A 537 -2.18 16.69 -46.47
CA ARG A 537 -2.46 16.28 -47.86
C ARG A 537 -3.91 16.56 -48.28
N GLY A 538 -4.71 17.26 -47.47
CA GLY A 538 -6.08 17.65 -47.75
C GLY A 538 -7.14 16.60 -47.40
N ALA A 539 -6.82 15.57 -46.65
CA ALA A 539 -7.78 14.57 -46.20
C ALA A 539 -8.89 15.18 -45.33
N SER A 540 -10.10 14.69 -45.50
CA SER A 540 -11.26 15.10 -44.71
C SER A 540 -11.14 14.56 -43.26
N LEU A 541 -11.18 15.45 -42.25
CA LEU A 541 -11.15 15.06 -40.85
C LEU A 541 -12.32 14.16 -40.48
N ASN A 542 -13.51 14.41 -41.00
CA ASN A 542 -14.68 13.57 -40.70
C ASN A 542 -14.49 12.14 -41.21
N GLU A 543 -13.86 11.95 -42.38
CA GLU A 543 -13.55 10.63 -42.90
C GLU A 543 -12.43 9.96 -42.09
N LEU A 544 -11.38 10.69 -41.68
CA LEU A 544 -10.31 10.18 -40.84
C LEU A 544 -10.82 9.72 -39.48
N PHE A 545 -11.76 10.46 -38.88
CA PHE A 545 -12.33 10.09 -37.55
C PHE A 545 -13.37 8.96 -37.64
N ALA A 546 -13.87 8.65 -38.85
CA ALA A 546 -14.87 7.61 -39.09
C ALA A 546 -14.31 6.31 -39.68
N ILE A 547 -12.98 6.18 -39.83
CA ILE A 547 -12.38 4.93 -40.33
C ILE A 547 -12.70 3.73 -39.40
N PRO A 548 -12.99 2.54 -39.94
CA PRO A 548 -13.31 1.35 -39.14
C PRO A 548 -12.22 0.99 -38.14
N ALA A 549 -10.94 1.17 -38.47
CA ALA A 549 -9.84 0.92 -37.57
C ALA A 549 -9.90 1.76 -36.30
N ARG A 550 -10.46 2.97 -36.33
CA ARG A 550 -10.66 3.83 -35.14
C ARG A 550 -11.53 3.14 -34.07
N GLU A 551 -12.63 2.49 -34.52
CA GLU A 551 -13.48 1.68 -33.62
C GLU A 551 -12.73 0.45 -33.11
N GLY A 552 -11.90 -0.16 -33.95
CA GLY A 552 -11.02 -1.29 -33.56
C GLY A 552 -10.08 -0.93 -32.43
N ILE A 553 -9.48 0.28 -32.47
CA ILE A 553 -8.61 0.77 -31.38
C ILE A 553 -9.40 0.91 -30.08
N GLY A 554 -10.61 1.45 -30.12
CA GLY A 554 -11.48 1.56 -28.95
C GLY A 554 -11.85 0.22 -28.32
N ARG A 555 -11.88 -0.84 -29.12
CA ARG A 555 -12.16 -2.22 -28.66
C ARG A 555 -10.90 -3.01 -28.30
N ALA A 556 -9.71 -2.50 -28.54
CA ALA A 556 -8.45 -3.20 -28.33
C ALA A 556 -8.29 -3.72 -26.89
N LYS A 557 -8.76 -2.96 -25.90
CA LYS A 557 -8.75 -3.36 -24.48
C LYS A 557 -9.57 -4.63 -24.16
N MET A 558 -10.49 -5.03 -25.05
CA MET A 558 -11.33 -6.23 -24.90
C MET A 558 -10.79 -7.45 -25.65
N VAL A 559 -9.64 -7.34 -26.28
CA VAL A 559 -9.01 -8.49 -26.96
C VAL A 559 -8.39 -9.42 -25.90
N PRO A 560 -8.60 -10.75 -25.97
CA PRO A 560 -8.01 -11.70 -25.05
C PRO A 560 -6.47 -11.69 -25.03
N ALA A 561 -5.89 -12.00 -23.86
CA ALA A 561 -4.45 -11.92 -23.62
C ALA A 561 -3.62 -12.85 -24.53
N ASP A 562 -4.18 -13.93 -25.03
CA ASP A 562 -3.53 -14.89 -25.92
C ASP A 562 -3.47 -14.44 -27.39
N ARG A 563 -4.26 -13.43 -27.80
CA ARG A 563 -4.41 -12.99 -29.18
C ARG A 563 -4.06 -11.54 -29.47
N TYR A 564 -3.89 -10.71 -28.45
CA TYR A 564 -3.74 -9.26 -28.66
C TYR A 564 -2.53 -8.90 -29.55
N ARG A 565 -1.43 -9.63 -29.49
CA ARG A 565 -0.24 -9.32 -30.29
C ARG A 565 -0.53 -9.40 -31.80
N GLU A 566 -1.21 -10.44 -32.23
CA GLU A 566 -1.56 -10.63 -33.63
C GLU A 566 -2.66 -9.66 -34.06
N GLU A 567 -3.70 -9.51 -33.22
CA GLU A 567 -4.83 -8.63 -33.54
C GLU A 567 -4.42 -7.14 -33.57
N TYR A 568 -3.51 -6.71 -32.68
CA TYR A 568 -3.01 -5.33 -32.69
C TYR A 568 -2.10 -5.05 -33.88
N ALA A 569 -1.26 -5.99 -34.28
CA ALA A 569 -0.45 -5.86 -35.48
C ALA A 569 -1.31 -5.72 -36.73
N ALA A 570 -2.31 -6.59 -36.89
CA ALA A 570 -3.25 -6.53 -38.00
C ALA A 570 -4.09 -5.25 -38.00
N LEU A 571 -4.51 -4.77 -36.83
CA LEU A 571 -5.25 -3.53 -36.67
C LEU A 571 -4.40 -2.31 -37.04
N SER A 572 -3.14 -2.30 -36.67
CA SER A 572 -2.16 -1.25 -36.98
C SER A 572 -1.90 -1.13 -38.49
N GLU A 573 -1.75 -2.27 -39.18
CA GLU A 573 -1.59 -2.33 -40.63
C GLU A 573 -2.84 -1.81 -41.34
N ARG A 574 -4.02 -2.34 -41.02
CA ARG A 574 -5.31 -1.91 -41.58
C ARG A 574 -5.58 -0.43 -41.34
N MET A 575 -5.25 0.10 -40.16
CA MET A 575 -5.37 1.52 -39.85
C MET A 575 -4.54 2.38 -40.83
N GLY A 576 -3.30 1.96 -41.11
CA GLY A 576 -2.42 2.63 -42.06
C GLY A 576 -3.03 2.68 -43.48
N GLU A 577 -3.56 1.54 -43.95
CA GLU A 577 -4.22 1.43 -45.25
C GLU A 577 -5.48 2.31 -45.36
N GLU A 578 -6.33 2.29 -44.32
CA GLU A 578 -7.55 3.09 -44.28
C GLU A 578 -7.27 4.60 -44.26
N ILE A 579 -6.26 5.05 -43.49
CA ILE A 579 -5.85 6.47 -43.47
C ILE A 579 -5.27 6.90 -44.81
N GLU A 580 -4.42 6.07 -45.44
CA GLU A 580 -3.83 6.37 -46.74
C GLU A 580 -4.90 6.48 -47.82
N ALA A 581 -5.91 5.61 -47.82
CA ALA A 581 -7.05 5.69 -48.76
C ALA A 581 -7.82 7.01 -48.64
N VAL A 582 -7.97 7.55 -47.42
CA VAL A 582 -8.62 8.87 -47.22
C VAL A 582 -7.70 10.00 -47.66
N ALA A 583 -6.38 9.89 -47.43
CA ALA A 583 -5.41 10.88 -47.88
C ALA A 583 -5.35 11.00 -49.41
N GLU A 584 -5.33 9.87 -50.14
CA GLU A 584 -5.37 9.83 -51.62
C GLU A 584 -6.64 10.48 -52.18
N LYS A 585 -7.80 10.30 -51.54
CA LYS A 585 -9.03 11.00 -51.94
C LYS A 585 -8.91 12.53 -51.75
N GLY A 586 -8.30 12.97 -50.67
CA GLY A 586 -8.06 14.38 -50.37
C GLY A 586 -7.16 15.03 -51.45
N GLU A 587 -6.06 14.38 -51.81
CA GLU A 587 -5.15 14.85 -52.86
C GLU A 587 -5.84 14.97 -54.22
N ASN A 588 -6.70 14.02 -54.55
CA ASN A 588 -7.44 14.04 -55.81
C ASN A 588 -8.57 15.09 -55.85
N ALA A 589 -8.94 15.65 -54.71
CA ALA A 589 -9.99 16.66 -54.58
C ALA A 589 -9.45 18.11 -54.54
N LEU A 590 -8.14 18.30 -54.36
CA LEU A 590 -7.43 19.57 -54.45
C LEU A 590 -7.04 19.87 -55.89
#